data_c08b033bf6a19bec47911cf0cddb4e4f
#
_entry.id   c08b033bf6a19bec47911cf0cddb4e4f
#
_cell.length_a   1.000
_cell.length_b   1.000
_cell.length_c   1.000
_cell.angle_alpha   90.00
_cell.angle_beta   90.00
_cell.angle_gamma   90.00
#
_symmetry.space_group_name_H-M   'P 1'
#
loop_
_entity.id
_entity.type
_entity.pdbx_description
1 polymer ?
#
loop_
_entity_poly.entity_id
_entity_poly.type
_entity_poly.pdbx_seq_one_letter_code
_entity_poly.pdbx_strand_id
1 'polypeptide(L)'
;MSNSINLAELPKPICITPVDFQSELDYLLDLYTLGMQEQLNDPSFPYPLVSDPAYQILSTVAYRLGLQRQAINEAAYATMLAYAVGSDLDQIGANYGVERLTIGTQPVVVESDTRFRARIQLALEAWTTAGSRGSYEYHILSASPAIVDVYIDRPLFERIAGAEFTLNTLYDARLTDPIPGDVAITLLIDPNVDSSSIVSLVTAALDAETVIPITDRPRLMLAETIEYAVVAELYTYPGPSSLPIVEAAKAALEAYTTEHYRLGHDIAL
;
A
#
# COMPACT_ATOMS: atom_id res chain seq x y z
N MET A 1 0.64 15.96 -0.91
CA MET A 1 0.16 14.62 -0.56
C MET A 1 -1.26 14.51 -1.09
N SER A 2 -1.53 13.50 -1.91
CA SER A 2 -2.91 13.19 -2.33
C SER A 2 -3.72 12.86 -1.08
N ASN A 3 -5.01 13.17 -1.10
CA ASN A 3 -5.91 12.96 0.05
C ASN A 3 -6.36 11.48 0.14
N SER A 4 -5.44 10.54 -0.12
CA SER A 4 -5.72 9.11 -0.06
C SER A 4 -5.93 8.68 1.40
N ILE A 5 -6.95 7.87 1.61
CA ILE A 5 -7.26 7.30 2.93
C ILE A 5 -6.15 6.32 3.31
N ASN A 6 -5.62 6.43 4.53
CA ASN A 6 -4.69 5.44 5.04
C ASN A 6 -5.43 4.12 5.32
N LEU A 7 -5.32 3.16 4.42
CA LEU A 7 -6.01 1.88 4.53
C LEU A 7 -5.55 1.05 5.73
N ALA A 8 -4.33 1.27 6.23
CA ALA A 8 -3.79 0.55 7.39
C ALA A 8 -4.44 0.99 8.71
N GLU A 9 -5.01 2.20 8.76
CA GLU A 9 -5.69 2.75 9.94
C GLU A 9 -7.18 2.42 9.98
N LEU A 10 -7.70 1.78 8.94
CA LEU A 10 -9.10 1.39 8.93
C LEU A 10 -9.41 0.34 10.01
N PRO A 11 -10.55 0.43 10.70
CA PRO A 11 -10.96 -0.59 11.66
C PRO A 11 -11.15 -1.93 10.97
N LYS A 12 -10.86 -3.01 11.68
CA LYS A 12 -11.09 -4.36 11.13
C LYS A 12 -12.57 -4.55 10.77
N PRO A 13 -12.86 -5.19 9.63
CA PRO A 13 -14.24 -5.44 9.22
C PRO A 13 -14.98 -6.31 10.22
N ILE A 14 -16.24 -5.98 10.51
CA ILE A 14 -17.09 -6.71 11.47
C ILE A 14 -17.39 -8.15 11.00
N CYS A 15 -17.39 -8.39 9.69
CA CYS A 15 -17.64 -9.73 9.11
C CYS A 15 -16.51 -10.73 9.39
N ILE A 16 -15.34 -10.27 9.83
CA ILE A 16 -14.22 -11.14 10.17
C ILE A 16 -14.39 -11.69 11.59
N THR A 17 -14.57 -13.00 11.67
CA THR A 17 -14.75 -13.69 12.94
C THR A 17 -13.45 -14.39 13.33
N PRO A 18 -12.94 -14.19 14.57
CA PRO A 18 -11.78 -14.92 15.05
C PRO A 18 -11.98 -16.44 14.94
N VAL A 19 -10.95 -17.16 14.54
CA VAL A 19 -10.93 -18.62 14.51
C VAL A 19 -10.36 -19.08 15.84
N ASP A 20 -11.18 -19.65 16.69
CA ASP A 20 -10.77 -20.25 17.97
C ASP A 20 -11.25 -21.70 18.03
N PHE A 21 -10.29 -22.60 17.90
CA PHE A 21 -10.55 -24.02 17.92
C PHE A 21 -11.15 -24.51 19.24
N GLN A 22 -10.67 -23.99 20.38
CA GLN A 22 -11.12 -24.46 21.69
C GLN A 22 -12.56 -24.06 21.94
N SER A 23 -12.91 -22.82 21.65
CA SER A 23 -14.30 -22.35 21.79
C SER A 23 -15.28 -23.12 20.91
N GLU A 24 -14.88 -23.49 19.69
CA GLU A 24 -15.71 -24.27 18.77
C GLU A 24 -15.86 -25.71 19.26
N LEU A 25 -14.78 -26.32 19.78
CA LEU A 25 -14.80 -27.65 20.33
C LEU A 25 -15.68 -27.72 21.59
N ASP A 26 -15.52 -26.79 22.52
CA ASP A 26 -16.30 -26.72 23.74
C ASP A 26 -17.79 -26.57 23.43
N TYR A 27 -18.14 -25.71 22.47
CA TYR A 27 -19.52 -25.56 22.00
C TYR A 27 -20.10 -26.87 21.44
N LEU A 28 -19.33 -27.62 20.64
CA LEU A 28 -19.77 -28.90 20.08
C LEU A 28 -19.91 -29.99 21.15
N LEU A 29 -19.03 -30.02 22.14
CA LEU A 29 -19.10 -30.95 23.27
C LEU A 29 -20.30 -30.67 24.16
N ASP A 30 -20.58 -29.38 24.44
CA ASP A 30 -21.76 -28.97 25.19
C ASP A 30 -23.05 -29.38 24.45
N LEU A 31 -23.12 -29.08 23.14
CA LEU A 31 -24.29 -29.44 22.32
C LEU A 31 -24.51 -30.95 22.27
N TYR A 32 -23.44 -31.72 22.14
CA TYR A 32 -23.50 -33.18 22.19
C TYR A 32 -24.00 -33.68 23.53
N THR A 33 -23.44 -33.17 24.62
CA THR A 33 -23.82 -33.58 26.00
C THR A 33 -25.28 -33.29 26.27
N LEU A 34 -25.77 -32.09 25.95
CA LEU A 34 -27.17 -31.70 26.09
C LEU A 34 -28.09 -32.59 25.23
N GLY A 35 -27.72 -32.84 23.97
CA GLY A 35 -28.49 -33.71 23.10
C GLY A 35 -28.61 -35.15 23.63
N MET A 36 -27.54 -35.70 24.21
CA MET A 36 -27.51 -37.03 24.78
C MET A 36 -28.34 -37.09 26.09
N GLN A 37 -28.25 -36.06 26.93
CA GLN A 37 -29.08 -35.93 28.16
C GLN A 37 -30.59 -35.93 27.82
N GLU A 38 -30.97 -35.21 26.77
CA GLU A 38 -32.36 -35.16 26.30
C GLU A 38 -32.80 -36.49 25.69
N GLN A 39 -32.00 -37.08 24.80
CA GLN A 39 -32.34 -38.33 24.12
C GLN A 39 -32.44 -39.51 25.04
N LEU A 40 -31.59 -39.60 26.09
CA LEU A 40 -31.58 -40.67 27.07
C LEU A 40 -32.48 -40.39 28.25
N ASN A 41 -33.06 -39.20 28.34
CA ASN A 41 -33.79 -38.71 29.51
C ASN A 41 -32.98 -38.85 30.81
N ASP A 42 -31.66 -38.66 30.72
CA ASP A 42 -30.69 -38.76 31.80
C ASP A 42 -29.90 -37.44 31.95
N PRO A 43 -30.26 -36.56 32.87
CA PRO A 43 -29.55 -35.30 33.10
C PRO A 43 -28.14 -35.49 33.70
N SER A 44 -27.81 -36.72 34.11
CA SER A 44 -26.45 -37.05 34.62
C SER A 44 -25.49 -37.58 33.57
N PHE A 45 -25.87 -37.59 32.29
CA PHE A 45 -24.99 -38.03 31.22
C PHE A 45 -23.64 -37.26 31.26
N PRO A 46 -22.50 -37.95 31.31
CA PRO A 46 -21.21 -37.33 31.57
C PRO A 46 -20.71 -36.54 30.35
N TYR A 47 -19.93 -35.49 30.61
CA TYR A 47 -19.18 -34.79 29.60
C TYR A 47 -18.11 -35.66 28.97
N PRO A 48 -17.94 -35.68 27.64
CA PRO A 48 -16.97 -36.57 26.97
C PRO A 48 -15.54 -36.32 27.42
N LEU A 49 -14.81 -37.37 27.74
CA LEU A 49 -13.38 -37.31 28.04
C LEU A 49 -12.56 -37.26 26.75
N VAL A 50 -11.33 -36.77 26.84
CA VAL A 50 -10.40 -36.69 25.68
C VAL A 50 -10.18 -38.06 25.03
N SER A 51 -10.28 -39.16 25.78
CA SER A 51 -10.16 -40.54 25.30
C SER A 51 -11.41 -41.10 24.62
N ASP A 52 -12.55 -40.39 24.73
CA ASP A 52 -13.80 -40.88 24.17
C ASP A 52 -13.85 -40.72 22.66
N PRO A 53 -14.39 -41.69 21.92
CA PRO A 53 -14.55 -41.58 20.47
C PRO A 53 -15.37 -40.35 20.05
N ALA A 54 -16.38 -39.99 20.85
CA ALA A 54 -17.19 -38.78 20.58
C ALA A 54 -16.34 -37.50 20.62
N TYR A 55 -15.45 -37.37 21.61
CA TYR A 55 -14.52 -36.26 21.69
C TYR A 55 -13.64 -36.15 20.45
N GLN A 56 -13.07 -37.26 19.99
CA GLN A 56 -12.18 -37.33 18.81
C GLN A 56 -12.91 -36.94 17.52
N ILE A 57 -14.15 -37.41 17.37
CA ILE A 57 -14.99 -37.03 16.22
C ILE A 57 -15.30 -35.54 16.27
N LEU A 58 -15.77 -35.01 17.40
CA LEU A 58 -16.14 -33.59 17.56
C LEU A 58 -14.92 -32.67 17.42
N SER A 59 -13.75 -33.09 17.92
CA SER A 59 -12.48 -32.38 17.68
C SER A 59 -12.14 -32.26 16.19
N THR A 60 -12.34 -33.35 15.42
CA THR A 60 -12.16 -33.32 13.97
C THR A 60 -13.15 -32.37 13.29
N VAL A 61 -14.41 -32.37 13.73
CA VAL A 61 -15.45 -31.46 13.23
C VAL A 61 -15.10 -30.01 13.56
N ALA A 62 -14.72 -29.71 14.82
CA ALA A 62 -14.29 -28.37 15.24
C ALA A 62 -13.13 -27.83 14.37
N TYR A 63 -12.14 -28.68 14.11
CA TYR A 63 -11.04 -28.32 13.22
C TYR A 63 -11.52 -27.98 11.80
N ARG A 64 -12.43 -28.77 11.23
CA ARG A 64 -13.01 -28.51 9.90
C ARG A 64 -13.83 -27.23 9.86
N LEU A 65 -14.62 -26.94 10.91
CA LEU A 65 -15.36 -25.70 11.03
C LEU A 65 -14.44 -24.48 11.14
N GLY A 66 -13.32 -24.62 11.87
CA GLY A 66 -12.28 -23.60 11.94
C GLY A 66 -11.70 -23.29 10.57
N LEU A 67 -11.35 -24.31 9.77
CA LEU A 67 -10.87 -24.13 8.40
C LEU A 67 -11.91 -23.47 7.49
N GLN A 68 -13.18 -23.81 7.62
CA GLN A 68 -14.25 -23.17 6.86
C GLN A 68 -14.41 -21.69 7.24
N ARG A 69 -14.36 -21.37 8.53
CA ARG A 69 -14.40 -19.99 9.00
C ARG A 69 -13.21 -19.17 8.50
N GLN A 70 -12.02 -19.76 8.50
CA GLN A 70 -10.84 -19.14 7.92
C GLN A 70 -11.03 -18.86 6.42
N ALA A 71 -11.52 -19.82 5.65
CA ALA A 71 -11.79 -19.64 4.23
C ALA A 71 -12.83 -18.53 3.95
N ILE A 72 -13.85 -18.41 4.79
CA ILE A 72 -14.84 -17.31 4.71
C ILE A 72 -14.16 -15.96 5.00
N ASN A 73 -13.32 -15.88 6.03
CA ASN A 73 -12.57 -14.66 6.35
C ASN A 73 -11.63 -14.27 5.20
N GLU A 74 -10.91 -15.21 4.63
CA GLU A 74 -10.01 -14.99 3.48
C GLU A 74 -10.80 -14.51 2.25
N ALA A 75 -11.95 -15.12 1.96
CA ALA A 75 -12.83 -14.67 0.89
C ALA A 75 -13.35 -13.23 1.11
N ALA A 76 -13.65 -12.86 2.35
CA ALA A 76 -14.04 -11.49 2.68
C ALA A 76 -12.87 -10.52 2.49
N TYR A 77 -11.66 -10.87 2.94
CA TYR A 77 -10.45 -10.05 2.73
C TYR A 77 -10.11 -9.88 1.26
N ALA A 78 -10.29 -10.90 0.44
CA ALA A 78 -10.01 -10.86 -1.00
C ALA A 78 -10.83 -9.79 -1.75
N THR A 79 -11.99 -9.40 -1.22
CA THR A 79 -12.84 -8.35 -1.82
C THR A 79 -12.52 -6.94 -1.35
N MET A 80 -11.64 -6.77 -0.38
CA MET A 80 -11.35 -5.47 0.25
C MET A 80 -9.99 -4.93 -0.20
N LEU A 81 -9.98 -3.71 -0.74
CA LEU A 81 -8.75 -3.08 -1.24
C LEU A 81 -7.63 -3.04 -0.19
N ALA A 82 -7.97 -2.89 1.10
CA ALA A 82 -6.99 -2.84 2.19
C ALA A 82 -6.25 -4.17 2.41
N TYR A 83 -6.87 -5.30 2.09
CA TYR A 83 -6.39 -6.63 2.46
C TYR A 83 -6.10 -7.55 1.27
N ALA A 84 -6.73 -7.32 0.13
CA ALA A 84 -6.54 -8.13 -1.08
C ALA A 84 -5.07 -8.15 -1.52
N VAL A 85 -4.59 -9.29 -1.98
CA VAL A 85 -3.21 -9.51 -2.45
C VAL A 85 -3.19 -10.27 -3.77
N GLY A 86 -2.12 -10.12 -4.53
CA GLY A 86 -1.90 -10.85 -5.78
C GLY A 86 -3.07 -10.70 -6.75
N SER A 87 -3.61 -11.82 -7.25
CA SER A 87 -4.69 -11.86 -8.25
C SER A 87 -6.00 -11.26 -7.77
N ASP A 88 -6.32 -11.32 -6.47
CA ASP A 88 -7.53 -10.72 -5.92
C ASP A 88 -7.45 -9.20 -5.99
N LEU A 89 -6.28 -8.64 -5.71
CA LEU A 89 -6.02 -7.22 -5.87
C LEU A 89 -6.07 -6.80 -7.35
N ASP A 90 -5.63 -7.68 -8.28
CA ASP A 90 -5.71 -7.43 -9.72
C ASP A 90 -7.18 -7.34 -10.19
N GLN A 91 -8.07 -8.18 -9.65
CA GLN A 91 -9.50 -8.09 -9.92
C GLN A 91 -10.12 -6.78 -9.40
N ILE A 92 -9.69 -6.33 -8.22
CA ILE A 92 -10.12 -5.02 -7.71
C ILE A 92 -9.62 -3.90 -8.61
N GLY A 93 -8.34 -3.96 -9.03
CA GLY A 93 -7.76 -2.98 -9.95
C GLY A 93 -8.52 -2.86 -11.27
N ALA A 94 -8.95 -4.00 -11.83
CA ALA A 94 -9.73 -4.05 -13.07
C ALA A 94 -11.06 -3.28 -12.97
N ASN A 95 -11.72 -3.26 -11.79
CA ASN A 95 -12.95 -2.49 -11.57
C ASN A 95 -12.73 -0.97 -11.69
N TYR A 96 -11.49 -0.51 -11.49
CA TYR A 96 -11.08 0.90 -11.61
C TYR A 96 -10.32 1.17 -12.92
N GLY A 97 -10.21 0.20 -13.82
CA GLY A 97 -9.46 0.32 -15.06
C GLY A 97 -7.95 0.41 -14.87
N VAL A 98 -7.42 -0.13 -13.76
CA VAL A 98 -6.00 -0.12 -13.44
C VAL A 98 -5.42 -1.52 -13.57
N GLU A 99 -4.40 -1.66 -14.40
CA GLU A 99 -3.65 -2.90 -14.57
C GLU A 99 -2.31 -2.82 -13.84
N ARG A 100 -1.83 -3.98 -13.34
CA ARG A 100 -0.53 -4.09 -12.69
C ARG A 100 0.59 -3.87 -13.71
N LEU A 101 1.54 -3.02 -13.36
CA LEU A 101 2.67 -2.72 -14.22
C LEU A 101 3.75 -3.81 -14.13
N THR A 102 4.48 -3.99 -15.23
CA THR A 102 5.61 -4.91 -15.30
C THR A 102 6.83 -4.21 -15.91
N ILE A 103 8.02 -4.52 -15.39
CA ILE A 103 9.31 -4.04 -15.95
C ILE A 103 10.07 -5.21 -16.55
N GLY A 104 10.67 -4.95 -17.71
CA GLY A 104 11.59 -5.88 -18.35
C GLY A 104 10.90 -7.07 -19.01
N THR A 105 11.68 -7.79 -19.78
CA THR A 105 11.25 -8.99 -20.51
C THR A 105 11.83 -10.26 -19.90
N GLN A 106 13.02 -10.18 -19.25
CA GLN A 106 13.64 -11.30 -18.53
C GLN A 106 14.74 -10.77 -17.56
N PRO A 107 14.59 -10.90 -16.24
CA PRO A 107 13.37 -11.33 -15.54
C PRO A 107 12.27 -10.25 -15.59
N VAL A 108 11.03 -10.67 -15.65
CA VAL A 108 9.90 -9.75 -15.50
C VAL A 108 9.76 -9.38 -14.03
N VAL A 109 9.89 -8.10 -13.72
CA VAL A 109 9.62 -7.57 -12.38
C VAL A 109 8.18 -7.04 -12.37
N VAL A 110 7.37 -7.58 -11.49
CA VAL A 110 5.97 -7.20 -11.33
C VAL A 110 5.84 -6.14 -10.24
N GLU A 111 4.99 -5.17 -10.47
CA GLU A 111 4.67 -4.12 -9.49
C GLU A 111 4.20 -4.74 -8.15
N SER A 112 4.70 -4.22 -7.03
CA SER A 112 4.33 -4.70 -5.70
C SER A 112 2.87 -4.37 -5.36
N ASP A 113 2.23 -5.22 -4.53
CA ASP A 113 0.85 -5.00 -4.08
C ASP A 113 0.66 -3.64 -3.40
N THR A 114 1.64 -3.19 -2.63
CA THR A 114 1.58 -1.90 -1.94
C THR A 114 1.50 -0.73 -2.92
N ARG A 115 2.35 -0.73 -3.94
CA ARG A 115 2.35 0.31 -4.98
C ARG A 115 1.10 0.23 -5.84
N PHE A 116 0.72 -0.96 -6.27
CA PHE A 116 -0.48 -1.19 -7.08
C PHE A 116 -1.74 -0.72 -6.36
N ARG A 117 -1.88 -1.02 -5.07
CA ARG A 117 -2.97 -0.55 -4.22
C ARG A 117 -3.04 0.98 -4.14
N ALA A 118 -1.90 1.65 -3.99
CA ALA A 118 -1.85 3.11 -4.00
C ALA A 118 -2.33 3.70 -5.34
N ARG A 119 -1.93 3.10 -6.48
CA ARG A 119 -2.42 3.52 -7.80
C ARG A 119 -3.92 3.28 -7.97
N ILE A 120 -4.47 2.17 -7.46
CA ILE A 120 -5.92 1.93 -7.48
C ILE A 120 -6.66 3.03 -6.70
N GLN A 121 -6.14 3.46 -5.54
CA GLN A 121 -6.75 4.57 -4.80
C GLN A 121 -6.73 5.90 -5.58
N LEU A 122 -5.66 6.15 -6.34
CA LEU A 122 -5.52 7.35 -7.16
C LEU A 122 -6.33 7.29 -8.46
N ALA A 123 -6.82 6.14 -8.88
CA ALA A 123 -7.48 5.96 -10.18
C ALA A 123 -8.70 6.89 -10.38
N LEU A 124 -9.44 7.19 -9.31
CA LEU A 124 -10.57 8.11 -9.38
C LEU A 124 -10.15 9.55 -9.70
N GLU A 125 -8.96 9.96 -9.29
CA GLU A 125 -8.39 11.26 -9.62
C GLU A 125 -8.05 11.38 -11.12
N ALA A 126 -7.76 10.26 -11.78
CA ALA A 126 -7.45 10.23 -13.21
C ALA A 126 -8.62 10.61 -14.11
N TRP A 127 -9.86 10.46 -13.63
CA TRP A 127 -11.05 10.79 -14.41
C TRP A 127 -11.34 12.29 -14.45
N THR A 128 -10.54 13.10 -13.76
CA THR A 128 -10.67 14.56 -13.78
C THR A 128 -9.67 15.17 -14.75
N THR A 129 -10.15 15.90 -15.74
CA THR A 129 -9.31 16.70 -16.65
C THR A 129 -8.94 18.06 -16.05
N ALA A 130 -9.21 18.26 -14.76
CA ALA A 130 -9.05 19.57 -14.09
C ALA A 130 -7.60 19.86 -13.62
N GLY A 131 -6.63 18.98 -13.90
CA GLY A 131 -5.22 19.19 -13.51
C GLY A 131 -5.01 19.14 -12.01
N SER A 132 -5.76 18.30 -11.29
CA SER A 132 -5.53 18.08 -9.86
C SER A 132 -4.18 17.39 -9.63
N ARG A 133 -3.58 17.62 -8.45
CA ARG A 133 -2.32 16.92 -8.08
C ARG A 133 -2.45 15.42 -8.19
N GLY A 134 -3.57 14.85 -7.72
CA GLY A 134 -3.82 13.41 -7.78
C GLY A 134 -3.90 12.88 -9.21
N SER A 135 -4.45 13.64 -10.16
CA SER A 135 -4.48 13.29 -11.58
C SER A 135 -3.06 13.18 -12.16
N TYR A 136 -2.24 14.21 -11.96
CA TYR A 136 -0.83 14.17 -12.36
C TYR A 136 -0.08 13.01 -11.71
N GLU A 137 -0.23 12.83 -10.40
CA GLU A 137 0.39 11.75 -9.64
C GLU A 137 0.03 10.37 -10.20
N TYR A 138 -1.26 10.14 -10.49
CA TYR A 138 -1.72 8.90 -11.09
C TYR A 138 -1.10 8.62 -12.45
N HIS A 139 -1.15 9.59 -13.37
CA HIS A 139 -0.64 9.41 -14.73
C HIS A 139 0.87 9.20 -14.74
N ILE A 140 1.61 9.92 -13.92
CA ILE A 140 3.06 9.77 -13.80
C ILE A 140 3.42 8.41 -13.20
N LEU A 141 2.81 8.02 -12.09
CA LEU A 141 3.08 6.72 -11.47
C LEU A 141 2.65 5.55 -12.37
N SER A 142 1.67 5.77 -13.25
CA SER A 142 1.21 4.77 -14.22
C SER A 142 2.07 4.68 -15.47
N ALA A 143 2.93 5.67 -15.74
CA ALA A 143 3.83 5.65 -16.89
C ALA A 143 4.96 4.62 -16.74
N SER A 144 5.48 4.42 -15.52
CA SER A 144 6.53 3.42 -15.28
C SER A 144 6.55 2.96 -13.82
N PRO A 145 6.75 1.66 -13.57
CA PRO A 145 6.94 1.15 -12.22
C PRO A 145 8.32 1.52 -11.62
N ALA A 146 9.25 2.06 -12.41
CA ALA A 146 10.54 2.58 -11.94
C ALA A 146 10.44 3.94 -11.23
N ILE A 147 9.29 4.62 -11.29
CA ILE A 147 9.07 5.87 -10.57
C ILE A 147 8.68 5.52 -9.14
N VAL A 148 9.54 5.85 -8.19
CA VAL A 148 9.34 5.55 -6.77
C VAL A 148 8.34 6.50 -6.13
N ASP A 149 8.50 7.81 -6.40
CA ASP A 149 7.65 8.86 -5.85
C ASP A 149 7.61 10.08 -6.77
N VAL A 150 6.60 10.92 -6.62
CA VAL A 150 6.44 12.14 -7.41
C VAL A 150 5.95 13.28 -6.51
N TYR A 151 6.52 14.46 -6.70
CA TYR A 151 6.06 15.67 -6.03
C TYR A 151 5.65 16.70 -7.07
N ILE A 152 4.44 17.24 -6.91
CA ILE A 152 3.84 18.20 -7.85
C ILE A 152 3.63 19.52 -7.14
N ASP A 153 4.15 20.58 -7.74
CA ASP A 153 4.08 21.93 -7.22
C ASP A 153 3.80 22.92 -8.33
N ARG A 154 3.55 24.17 -7.98
CA ARG A 154 3.31 25.25 -8.92
C ARG A 154 3.98 26.54 -8.46
N PRO A 155 4.52 27.35 -9.37
CA PRO A 155 4.98 28.70 -9.04
C PRO A 155 3.80 29.60 -8.66
N LEU A 156 4.07 30.56 -7.80
CA LEU A 156 3.09 31.58 -7.39
C LEU A 156 3.51 32.94 -7.89
N PHE A 157 2.53 33.68 -8.41
CA PHE A 157 2.73 35.00 -8.98
C PHE A 157 1.80 36.03 -8.34
N GLU A 158 2.28 37.24 -8.21
CA GLU A 158 1.50 38.41 -7.81
C GLU A 158 1.50 39.45 -8.92
N ARG A 159 0.36 40.07 -9.14
CA ARG A 159 0.25 41.18 -10.09
C ARG A 159 0.82 42.44 -9.45
N ILE A 160 1.74 43.09 -10.14
CA ILE A 160 2.25 44.41 -9.71
C ILE A 160 1.16 45.45 -9.93
N ALA A 161 0.73 46.13 -8.85
CA ALA A 161 -0.27 47.17 -8.91
C ALA A 161 0.24 48.35 -9.76
N GLY A 162 -0.55 48.76 -10.74
CA GLY A 162 -0.20 49.89 -11.61
C GLY A 162 0.64 49.57 -12.84
N ALA A 163 1.06 48.32 -13.01
CA ALA A 163 1.74 47.85 -14.22
C ALA A 163 0.80 46.96 -15.06
N GLU A 164 0.69 47.26 -16.37
CA GLU A 164 -0.02 46.38 -17.30
C GLU A 164 0.85 45.12 -17.55
N PHE A 165 0.28 43.95 -17.27
CA PHE A 165 0.87 42.63 -17.56
C PHE A 165 2.24 42.30 -16.90
N THR A 166 2.63 42.99 -15.84
CA THR A 166 3.83 42.67 -15.10
C THR A 166 3.48 41.80 -13.87
N LEU A 167 4.08 40.62 -13.79
CA LEU A 167 3.96 39.67 -12.70
C LEU A 167 5.25 39.64 -11.91
N ASN A 168 5.13 39.54 -10.58
CA ASN A 168 6.24 39.27 -9.69
C ASN A 168 6.15 37.79 -9.24
N THR A 169 7.23 37.03 -9.33
CA THR A 169 7.30 35.68 -8.85
C THR A 169 7.47 35.68 -7.33
N LEU A 170 6.46 35.22 -6.62
CA LEU A 170 6.48 35.06 -5.16
C LEU A 170 7.15 33.76 -4.74
N TYR A 171 6.97 32.71 -5.56
CA TYR A 171 7.54 31.38 -5.34
C TYR A 171 7.79 30.73 -6.70
N ASP A 172 8.98 30.25 -6.92
CA ASP A 172 9.44 29.73 -8.22
C ASP A 172 9.19 28.22 -8.42
N ALA A 173 8.81 27.49 -7.35
CA ALA A 173 8.68 26.01 -7.37
C ALA A 173 9.96 25.31 -7.87
N ARG A 174 11.15 25.88 -7.64
CA ARG A 174 12.47 25.41 -8.11
C ARG A 174 12.64 25.42 -9.64
N LEU A 175 11.80 26.13 -10.35
CA LEU A 175 11.89 26.30 -11.79
C LEU A 175 12.78 27.49 -12.14
N THR A 176 13.55 27.37 -13.21
CA THR A 176 14.22 28.51 -13.82
C THR A 176 13.23 29.23 -14.71
N ASP A 177 13.12 30.53 -14.56
CA ASP A 177 12.20 31.40 -15.32
C ASP A 177 10.75 30.86 -15.37
N PRO A 178 10.07 30.74 -14.20
CA PRO A 178 8.70 30.24 -14.14
C PRO A 178 7.73 31.22 -14.77
N ILE A 179 6.73 30.70 -15.46
CA ILE A 179 5.62 31.46 -16.02
C ILE A 179 4.26 30.93 -15.53
N PRO A 180 3.20 31.73 -15.55
CA PRO A 180 1.85 31.21 -15.25
C PRO A 180 1.48 30.04 -16.15
N GLY A 181 0.94 28.97 -15.54
CA GLY A 181 0.64 27.71 -16.21
C GLY A 181 1.74 26.64 -16.02
N ASP A 182 2.92 26.99 -15.51
CA ASP A 182 3.93 26.00 -15.20
C ASP A 182 3.48 25.10 -14.03
N VAL A 183 3.64 23.79 -14.22
CA VAL A 183 3.47 22.75 -13.21
C VAL A 183 4.83 22.10 -13.00
N ALA A 184 5.43 22.31 -11.84
CA ALA A 184 6.71 21.73 -11.45
C ALA A 184 6.50 20.29 -10.98
N ILE A 185 7.13 19.34 -11.63
CA ILE A 185 7.00 17.90 -11.34
C ILE A 185 8.38 17.35 -11.04
N THR A 186 8.59 16.93 -9.78
CA THR A 186 9.84 16.30 -9.35
C THR A 186 9.64 14.79 -9.31
N LEU A 187 10.49 14.04 -10.01
CA LEU A 187 10.46 12.59 -10.11
C LEU A 187 11.56 11.97 -9.25
N LEU A 188 11.20 11.04 -8.37
CA LEU A 188 12.13 10.13 -7.73
C LEU A 188 12.09 8.80 -8.48
N ILE A 189 13.19 8.44 -9.11
CA ILE A 189 13.32 7.25 -9.96
C ILE A 189 14.22 6.24 -9.25
N ASP A 190 13.97 4.93 -9.45
CA ASP A 190 14.85 3.86 -9.00
C ASP A 190 16.28 4.10 -9.56
N PRO A 191 17.31 4.17 -8.69
CA PRO A 191 18.68 4.46 -9.12
C PRO A 191 19.27 3.41 -10.07
N ASN A 192 18.67 2.23 -10.18
CA ASN A 192 19.11 1.17 -11.08
C ASN A 192 18.55 1.28 -12.51
N VAL A 193 17.71 2.29 -12.77
CA VAL A 193 17.05 2.48 -14.07
C VAL A 193 17.52 3.77 -14.71
N ASP A 194 17.69 3.75 -16.05
CA ASP A 194 18.06 4.95 -16.80
C ASP A 194 16.95 6.01 -16.72
N SER A 195 17.27 7.13 -16.07
CA SER A 195 16.34 8.24 -15.84
C SER A 195 15.87 8.91 -17.13
N SER A 196 16.69 8.94 -18.18
CA SER A 196 16.35 9.60 -19.45
C SER A 196 15.22 8.89 -20.17
N SER A 197 15.21 7.56 -20.12
CA SER A 197 14.12 6.73 -20.68
C SER A 197 12.80 6.96 -19.93
N ILE A 198 12.87 7.06 -18.60
CA ILE A 198 11.68 7.30 -17.76
C ILE A 198 11.11 8.70 -17.99
N VAL A 199 11.96 9.73 -18.05
CA VAL A 199 11.51 11.10 -18.36
C VAL A 199 10.78 11.15 -19.71
N SER A 200 11.30 10.43 -20.72
CA SER A 200 10.64 10.36 -22.04
C SER A 200 9.27 9.67 -21.97
N LEU A 201 9.14 8.58 -21.19
CA LEU A 201 7.86 7.90 -20.98
C LEU A 201 6.85 8.79 -20.25
N VAL A 202 7.27 9.50 -19.20
CA VAL A 202 6.42 10.44 -18.47
C VAL A 202 5.97 11.58 -19.36
N THR A 203 6.88 12.16 -20.15
CA THR A 203 6.54 13.22 -21.11
C THR A 203 5.48 12.73 -22.07
N ALA A 204 5.66 11.56 -22.68
CA ALA A 204 4.68 10.99 -23.61
C ALA A 204 3.33 10.69 -22.95
N ALA A 205 3.34 10.24 -21.69
CA ALA A 205 2.10 9.98 -20.93
C ALA A 205 1.33 11.28 -20.60
N LEU A 206 2.05 12.36 -20.32
CA LEU A 206 1.45 13.68 -20.05
C LEU A 206 1.02 14.43 -21.32
N ASP A 207 1.69 14.22 -22.45
CA ASP A 207 1.34 14.86 -23.73
C ASP A 207 0.03 14.36 -24.34
N ALA A 208 -0.60 13.35 -23.75
CA ALA A 208 -1.88 12.85 -24.21
C ALA A 208 -2.97 13.94 -24.02
N GLU A 209 -3.71 14.25 -25.09
CA GLU A 209 -4.70 15.34 -25.16
C GLU A 209 -5.79 15.30 -24.06
N THR A 210 -5.99 14.12 -23.46
CA THR A 210 -7.00 13.88 -22.41
C THR A 210 -6.46 13.97 -20.99
N VAL A 211 -5.13 14.16 -20.82
CA VAL A 211 -4.49 14.04 -19.51
C VAL A 211 -4.27 15.40 -18.85
N ILE A 212 -3.79 16.39 -19.59
CA ILE A 212 -3.48 17.71 -19.04
C ILE A 212 -4.43 18.78 -19.57
N PRO A 213 -4.77 19.81 -18.74
CA PRO A 213 -5.45 21.01 -19.20
C PRO A 213 -4.62 21.75 -20.24
N ILE A 214 -5.29 22.37 -21.23
CA ILE A 214 -4.63 23.13 -22.31
C ILE A 214 -3.73 24.27 -21.78
N THR A 215 -4.05 24.78 -20.57
CA THR A 215 -3.33 25.89 -19.94
C THR A 215 -2.10 25.46 -19.16
N ASP A 216 -1.95 24.17 -18.89
CA ASP A 216 -0.88 23.65 -18.04
C ASP A 216 0.36 23.33 -18.88
N ARG A 217 1.50 23.61 -18.29
CA ARG A 217 2.81 23.38 -18.88
C ARG A 217 3.66 22.57 -17.90
N PRO A 218 3.62 21.22 -17.98
CA PRO A 218 4.38 20.36 -17.10
C PRO A 218 5.89 20.52 -17.33
N ARG A 219 6.64 20.69 -16.26
CA ARG A 219 8.10 20.82 -16.26
C ARG A 219 8.69 19.76 -15.35
N LEU A 220 9.32 18.74 -15.97
CA LEU A 220 9.89 17.60 -15.28
C LEU A 220 11.26 17.94 -14.71
N MET A 221 11.49 17.57 -13.47
CA MET A 221 12.77 17.67 -12.75
C MET A 221 13.07 16.32 -12.11
N LEU A 222 14.34 15.98 -11.99
CA LEU A 222 14.78 14.81 -11.23
C LEU A 222 15.04 15.19 -9.77
N ALA A 223 14.71 14.29 -8.87
CA ALA A 223 15.05 14.43 -7.47
C ALA A 223 16.55 14.38 -7.25
N GLU A 224 17.06 15.22 -6.38
CA GLU A 224 18.44 15.15 -5.90
C GLU A 224 18.52 14.15 -4.74
N THR A 225 19.38 13.16 -4.87
CA THR A 225 19.60 12.15 -3.83
C THR A 225 20.64 12.65 -2.83
N ILE A 226 20.26 12.67 -1.55
CA ILE A 226 21.18 13.05 -0.46
C ILE A 226 21.65 11.75 0.19
N GLU A 227 22.95 11.47 0.11
CA GLU A 227 23.55 10.33 0.79
C GLU A 227 23.80 10.64 2.27
N TYR A 228 23.50 9.68 3.14
CA TYR A 228 23.76 9.76 4.56
C TYR A 228 24.27 8.43 5.11
N ALA A 229 24.97 8.46 6.22
CA ALA A 229 25.45 7.28 6.91
C ALA A 229 24.80 7.18 8.30
N VAL A 230 24.32 6.00 8.64
CA VAL A 230 23.83 5.71 9.99
C VAL A 230 24.93 5.00 10.76
N VAL A 231 25.35 5.60 11.89
CA VAL A 231 26.33 5.03 12.81
C VAL A 231 25.64 4.85 14.15
N ALA A 232 25.53 3.61 14.62
CA ALA A 232 24.88 3.28 15.88
C ALA A 232 25.66 2.21 16.65
N GLU A 233 25.63 2.30 17.98
CA GLU A 233 26.18 1.29 18.88
C GLU A 233 25.05 0.45 19.46
N LEU A 234 25.11 -0.86 19.25
CA LEU A 234 24.11 -1.79 19.75
C LEU A 234 24.61 -2.51 21.01
N TYR A 235 23.97 -2.25 22.13
CA TYR A 235 24.28 -2.92 23.40
C TYR A 235 23.39 -4.17 23.55
N THR A 236 24.01 -5.33 23.64
CA THR A 236 23.31 -6.61 23.84
C THR A 236 23.53 -7.16 25.24
N TYR A 237 22.52 -7.82 25.81
CA TYR A 237 22.71 -8.56 27.06
C TYR A 237 23.69 -9.73 26.85
N PRO A 238 24.48 -10.09 27.90
CA PRO A 238 25.36 -11.26 27.82
C PRO A 238 24.55 -12.54 27.54
N GLY A 239 24.89 -13.21 26.46
CA GLY A 239 24.19 -14.40 25.98
C GLY A 239 25.06 -15.25 25.06
N PRO A 240 24.57 -16.39 24.56
CA PRO A 240 25.35 -17.32 23.76
C PRO A 240 25.79 -16.77 22.39
N SER A 241 25.06 -15.82 21.80
CA SER A 241 25.46 -15.12 20.58
C SER A 241 24.67 -13.81 20.41
N SER A 242 25.36 -12.72 20.05
CA SER A 242 24.75 -11.45 19.68
C SER A 242 24.45 -11.32 18.16
N LEU A 243 24.96 -12.23 17.33
CA LEU A 243 24.86 -12.18 15.87
C LEU A 243 23.41 -12.07 15.36
N PRO A 244 22.43 -12.91 15.82
CA PRO A 244 21.06 -12.77 15.32
C PRO A 244 20.40 -11.44 15.65
N ILE A 245 20.78 -10.84 16.79
CA ILE A 245 20.25 -9.53 17.24
C ILE A 245 20.81 -8.42 16.34
N VAL A 246 22.11 -8.48 16.03
CA VAL A 246 22.77 -7.52 15.14
C VAL A 246 22.19 -7.61 13.71
N GLU A 247 21.99 -8.82 13.20
CA GLU A 247 21.39 -9.04 11.88
C GLU A 247 19.93 -8.55 11.81
N ALA A 248 19.14 -8.81 12.85
CA ALA A 248 17.77 -8.31 12.93
C ALA A 248 17.72 -6.78 13.02
N ALA A 249 18.60 -6.16 13.78
CA ALA A 249 18.70 -4.71 13.87
C ALA A 249 19.12 -4.08 12.54
N LYS A 250 20.08 -4.69 11.83
CA LYS A 250 20.49 -4.26 10.50
C LYS A 250 19.37 -4.37 9.49
N ALA A 251 18.65 -5.50 9.45
CA ALA A 251 17.52 -5.70 8.57
C ALA A 251 16.38 -4.71 8.85
N ALA A 252 16.11 -4.41 10.12
CA ALA A 252 15.12 -3.41 10.51
C ALA A 252 15.52 -2.00 10.04
N LEU A 253 16.81 -1.65 10.13
CA LEU A 253 17.32 -0.38 9.65
C LEU A 253 17.24 -0.28 8.12
N GLU A 254 17.59 -1.33 7.39
CA GLU A 254 17.47 -1.41 5.94
C GLU A 254 16.01 -1.27 5.49
N ALA A 255 15.08 -1.91 6.18
CA ALA A 255 13.64 -1.78 5.93
C ALA A 255 13.17 -0.33 6.16
N TYR A 256 13.59 0.29 7.27
CA TYR A 256 13.27 1.67 7.60
C TYR A 256 13.79 2.65 6.53
N THR A 257 15.05 2.51 6.09
CA THR A 257 15.63 3.39 5.06
C THR A 257 14.92 3.24 3.72
N THR A 258 14.50 2.01 3.37
CA THR A 258 13.74 1.73 2.14
C THR A 258 12.34 2.35 2.21
N GLU A 259 11.66 2.27 3.33
CA GLU A 259 10.32 2.85 3.53
C GLU A 259 10.35 4.39 3.44
N HIS A 260 11.44 5.01 3.93
CA HIS A 260 11.61 6.47 3.95
C HIS A 260 12.29 7.02 2.71
N TYR A 261 12.63 6.18 1.72
CA TYR A 261 13.14 6.64 0.42
C TYR A 261 12.01 7.26 -0.40
N ARG A 262 11.65 8.50 -0.03
CA ARG A 262 10.55 9.30 -0.60
C ARG A 262 10.91 10.77 -0.66
N LEU A 263 10.20 11.52 -1.52
CA LEU A 263 10.41 12.95 -1.65
C LEU A 263 9.93 13.73 -0.41
N GLY A 264 10.79 14.63 0.09
CA GLY A 264 10.47 15.51 1.20
C GLY A 264 10.34 14.82 2.56
N HIS A 265 10.81 13.59 2.69
CA HIS A 265 10.88 12.90 3.97
C HIS A 265 12.23 13.15 4.64
N ASP A 266 12.18 13.64 5.89
CA ASP A 266 13.35 13.71 6.76
C ASP A 266 13.54 12.34 7.43
N ILE A 267 14.79 11.93 7.56
CA ILE A 267 15.15 10.77 8.36
C ILE A 267 15.37 11.26 9.79
N ALA A 268 14.33 11.11 10.60
CA ALA A 268 14.40 11.38 12.03
C ALA A 268 14.71 10.06 12.77
N LEU A 269 15.72 10.09 13.63
CA LEU A 269 16.10 8.98 14.52
C LEU A 269 15.28 9.03 15.81
#